data_01557ccd9ad6dbf00d8e0e779e0b0261
#
_entry.id   01557ccd9ad6dbf00d8e0e779e0b0261
#
_cell.length_a   1.000
_cell.length_b   1.000
_cell.length_c   1.000
_cell.angle_alpha   90.00
_cell.angle_beta   90.00
_cell.angle_gamma   90.00
#
_symmetry.space_group_name_H-M   'P 1'
#
loop_
_entity.id
_entity.type
_entity.pdbx_description
1 polymer ?
#
loop_
_entity_poly.entity_id
_entity_poly.type
_entity_poly.pdbx_seq_one_letter_code
_entity_poly.pdbx_strand_id
1 'polypeptide(L)'
;MEALEALLAHARALVGVELGELADGLGLPVPVGQVRTKGWSGQILEHELGAAVGGARGPDFAALGVELKTVPVEETPDALAPLESTAVCQIDPVAIAGESWASSYVREKLARVLFVALAVPAGARSVGERRVAAVRLWSPDADEERALRDDFELFVRGYYRLGRAAEITGHLGAVLQVRPKGRDAADLRDAYDAGGRPTRVGKHGFYLRPGFVAQILRRT
;
A
#
# COMPACT_ATOMS: atom_id res chain seq x y z
N MET A 1 -16.73 -12.66 -13.44
CA MET A 1 -16.00 -11.97 -14.53
C MET A 1 -16.57 -10.58 -14.79
N GLU A 2 -17.85 -10.47 -15.07
CA GLU A 2 -18.51 -9.21 -15.42
C GLU A 2 -18.26 -8.05 -14.42
N ALA A 3 -18.38 -8.30 -13.12
CA ALA A 3 -18.17 -7.27 -12.09
C ALA A 3 -16.71 -6.79 -11.99
N LEU A 4 -15.72 -7.66 -12.22
CA LEU A 4 -14.31 -7.26 -12.27
C LEU A 4 -14.01 -6.41 -13.52
N GLU A 5 -14.55 -6.81 -14.67
CA GLU A 5 -14.41 -6.02 -15.90
C GLU A 5 -15.09 -4.66 -15.78
N ALA A 6 -16.25 -4.57 -15.13
CA ALA A 6 -16.91 -3.30 -14.85
C ALA A 6 -16.06 -2.38 -13.95
N LEU A 7 -15.47 -2.93 -12.87
CA LEU A 7 -14.55 -2.18 -12.01
C LEU A 7 -13.34 -1.66 -12.79
N LEU A 8 -12.75 -2.50 -13.63
CA LEU A 8 -11.58 -2.11 -14.43
C LEU A 8 -11.92 -1.09 -15.50
N ALA A 9 -13.06 -1.22 -16.16
CA ALA A 9 -13.55 -0.24 -17.14
C ALA A 9 -13.80 1.11 -16.48
N HIS A 10 -14.46 1.14 -15.32
CA HIS A 10 -14.66 2.36 -14.54
C HIS A 10 -13.32 2.98 -14.13
N ALA A 11 -12.42 2.22 -13.52
CA ALA A 11 -11.13 2.75 -13.10
C ALA A 11 -10.30 3.30 -14.28
N ARG A 12 -10.32 2.63 -15.44
CA ARG A 12 -9.64 3.10 -16.65
C ARG A 12 -10.25 4.37 -17.24
N ALA A 13 -11.56 4.56 -17.11
CA ALA A 13 -12.24 5.79 -17.54
C ALA A 13 -11.80 7.02 -16.74
N LEU A 14 -11.23 6.82 -15.53
CA LEU A 14 -10.69 7.91 -14.70
C LEU A 14 -9.30 8.40 -15.17
N VAL A 15 -8.64 7.72 -16.11
CA VAL A 15 -7.31 8.16 -16.61
C VAL A 15 -7.44 9.54 -17.25
N GLY A 16 -6.61 10.46 -16.77
CA GLY A 16 -6.64 11.88 -17.16
C GLY A 16 -7.40 12.78 -16.20
N VAL A 17 -8.24 12.25 -15.33
CA VAL A 17 -9.07 13.01 -14.39
C VAL A 17 -8.25 13.43 -13.16
N GLU A 18 -8.44 14.65 -12.67
CA GLU A 18 -7.87 15.14 -11.42
C GLU A 18 -8.69 14.66 -10.22
N LEU A 19 -8.01 14.38 -9.10
CA LEU A 19 -8.71 13.96 -7.86
C LEU A 19 -9.64 15.05 -7.30
N GLY A 20 -9.33 16.31 -7.58
CA GLY A 20 -10.19 17.45 -7.22
C GLY A 20 -11.54 17.40 -7.93
N GLU A 21 -11.54 17.07 -9.22
CA GLU A 21 -12.78 16.91 -10.01
C GLU A 21 -13.63 15.75 -9.47
N LEU A 22 -13.01 14.62 -9.11
CA LEU A 22 -13.72 13.51 -8.48
C LEU A 22 -14.31 13.90 -7.13
N ALA A 23 -13.55 14.63 -6.32
CA ALA A 23 -14.02 15.11 -5.02
C ALA A 23 -15.22 16.04 -5.16
N ASP A 24 -15.19 16.97 -6.12
CA ASP A 24 -16.29 17.87 -6.42
C ASP A 24 -17.55 17.09 -6.86
N GLY A 25 -17.38 16.11 -7.74
CA GLY A 25 -18.47 15.22 -8.19
C GLY A 25 -19.10 14.41 -7.05
N LEU A 26 -18.30 14.04 -6.04
CA LEU A 26 -18.75 13.34 -4.85
C LEU A 26 -19.25 14.27 -3.72
N GLY A 27 -19.14 15.58 -3.88
CA GLY A 27 -19.45 16.56 -2.83
C GLY A 27 -18.51 16.51 -1.63
N LEU A 28 -17.26 16.07 -1.82
CA LEU A 28 -16.26 15.89 -0.78
C LEU A 28 -15.21 17.01 -0.82
N PRO A 29 -14.79 17.56 0.33
CA PRO A 29 -13.81 18.63 0.35
C PRO A 29 -12.40 18.12 0.04
N VAL A 30 -11.63 18.90 -0.72
CA VAL A 30 -10.19 18.70 -0.85
C VAL A 30 -9.49 19.23 0.42
N PRO A 31 -8.71 18.39 1.12
CA PRO A 31 -8.09 18.81 2.37
C PRO A 31 -6.96 19.82 2.15
N VAL A 32 -6.85 20.77 3.07
CA VAL A 32 -5.77 21.76 3.11
C VAL A 32 -4.72 21.31 4.14
N GLY A 33 -3.44 21.32 3.75
CA GLY A 33 -2.30 21.00 4.63
C GLY A 33 -1.92 19.51 4.64
N GLN A 34 -0.64 19.25 4.90
CA GLN A 34 -0.03 17.91 4.70
C GLN A 34 -0.60 16.80 5.60
N VAL A 35 -0.99 17.10 6.82
CA VAL A 35 -1.45 16.07 7.78
C VAL A 35 -2.81 15.50 7.39
N ARG A 36 -3.67 16.29 6.76
CA ARG A 36 -5.02 15.86 6.34
C ARG A 36 -5.05 15.16 4.98
N THR A 37 -3.95 15.24 4.22
CA THR A 37 -3.87 14.64 2.86
C THR A 37 -3.50 13.17 2.87
N LYS A 38 -2.96 12.65 3.99
CA LYS A 38 -2.55 11.25 4.09
C LYS A 38 -3.77 10.33 4.01
N GLY A 39 -3.78 9.46 3.00
CA GLY A 39 -4.87 8.52 2.74
C GLY A 39 -6.05 9.09 1.95
N TRP A 40 -6.16 10.42 1.79
CA TRP A 40 -7.30 11.05 1.11
C TRP A 40 -7.44 10.58 -0.36
N SER A 41 -6.34 10.47 -1.10
CA SER A 41 -6.36 9.97 -2.48
C SER A 41 -6.96 8.56 -2.58
N GLY A 42 -6.64 7.68 -1.62
CA GLY A 42 -7.25 6.35 -1.52
C GLY A 42 -8.75 6.45 -1.26
N GLN A 43 -9.15 7.24 -0.26
CA GLN A 43 -10.56 7.40 0.11
C GLN A 43 -11.43 7.92 -1.04
N ILE A 44 -10.95 8.91 -1.82
CA ILE A 44 -11.68 9.42 -2.99
C ILE A 44 -11.88 8.31 -4.02
N LEU A 45 -10.82 7.55 -4.34
CA LEU A 45 -10.92 6.47 -5.33
C LEU A 45 -11.70 5.27 -4.82
N GLU A 46 -11.60 4.93 -3.53
CA GLU A 46 -12.47 3.92 -2.90
C GLU A 46 -13.95 4.30 -3.06
N HIS A 47 -14.28 5.57 -2.79
CA HIS A 47 -15.64 6.08 -2.90
C HIS A 47 -16.13 6.08 -4.35
N GLU A 48 -15.33 6.63 -5.27
CA GLU A 48 -15.64 6.71 -6.70
C GLU A 48 -15.85 5.32 -7.32
N LEU A 49 -15.00 4.37 -6.96
CA LEU A 49 -15.02 3.01 -7.51
C LEU A 49 -16.00 2.08 -6.76
N GLY A 50 -16.68 2.56 -5.72
CA GLY A 50 -17.66 1.78 -4.98
C GLY A 50 -17.06 0.71 -4.07
N ALA A 51 -15.89 0.93 -3.50
CA ALA A 51 -15.32 0.09 -2.46
C ALA A 51 -16.21 0.09 -1.20
N ALA A 52 -16.21 -1.00 -0.45
CA ALA A 52 -16.97 -1.08 0.80
C ALA A 52 -16.41 -0.08 1.81
N VAL A 53 -17.24 0.86 2.25
CA VAL A 53 -16.87 1.85 3.26
C VAL A 53 -16.74 1.16 4.62
N GLY A 54 -15.57 1.28 5.23
CA GLY A 54 -15.33 0.91 6.63
C GLY A 54 -14.42 -0.29 6.82
N GLY A 55 -13.26 -0.04 7.31
CA GLY A 55 -12.20 -0.79 8.00
C GLY A 55 -12.36 -2.29 8.31
N ALA A 56 -13.15 -3.04 7.58
CA ALA A 56 -13.23 -4.48 7.68
C ALA A 56 -11.87 -5.10 7.30
N ARG A 57 -11.48 -6.13 8.03
CA ARG A 57 -10.32 -6.95 7.64
C ARG A 57 -10.64 -7.58 6.27
N GLY A 58 -9.78 -7.35 5.29
CA GLY A 58 -9.94 -7.86 3.93
C GLY A 58 -9.59 -6.85 2.86
N PRO A 59 -9.67 -7.22 1.57
CA PRO A 59 -9.45 -6.32 0.45
C PRO A 59 -10.60 -5.30 0.29
N ASP A 60 -10.31 -4.14 -0.30
CA ASP A 60 -11.25 -3.02 -0.43
C ASP A 60 -12.49 -3.38 -1.26
N PHE A 61 -12.33 -4.24 -2.27
CA PHE A 61 -13.43 -4.86 -3.03
C PHE A 61 -13.55 -6.33 -2.66
N ALA A 62 -14.09 -6.61 -1.48
CA ALA A 62 -14.12 -7.95 -0.88
C ALA A 62 -14.74 -9.02 -1.78
N ALA A 63 -15.87 -8.71 -2.46
CA ALA A 63 -16.54 -9.64 -3.37
C ALA A 63 -15.68 -10.04 -4.60
N LEU A 64 -14.67 -9.23 -4.94
CA LEU A 64 -13.77 -9.44 -6.08
C LEU A 64 -12.38 -9.91 -5.62
N GLY A 65 -12.10 -9.87 -4.33
CA GLY A 65 -10.78 -10.12 -3.77
C GLY A 65 -9.72 -9.11 -4.25
N VAL A 66 -10.11 -7.85 -4.48
CA VAL A 66 -9.24 -6.80 -5.02
C VAL A 66 -8.96 -5.75 -3.96
N GLU A 67 -7.70 -5.49 -3.73
CA GLU A 67 -7.18 -4.39 -2.91
C GLU A 67 -6.89 -3.19 -3.79
N LEU A 68 -7.22 -1.97 -3.36
CA LEU A 68 -6.86 -0.72 -4.03
C LEU A 68 -5.57 -0.14 -3.46
N LYS A 69 -4.66 0.27 -4.33
CA LYS A 69 -3.45 1.00 -3.94
C LYS A 69 -3.24 2.22 -4.83
N THR A 70 -3.23 3.39 -4.22
CA THR A 70 -2.83 4.63 -4.89
C THR A 70 -1.31 4.81 -4.81
N VAL A 71 -0.70 5.16 -5.93
CA VAL A 71 0.75 5.34 -6.04
C VAL A 71 1.04 6.73 -6.58
N PRO A 72 1.50 7.68 -5.74
CA PRO A 72 1.99 8.96 -6.26
C PRO A 72 3.22 8.71 -7.14
N VAL A 73 3.20 9.26 -8.34
CA VAL A 73 4.28 9.09 -9.32
C VAL A 73 4.76 10.41 -9.88
N GLU A 74 6.02 10.47 -10.20
CA GLU A 74 6.55 11.41 -11.19
C GLU A 74 6.31 10.81 -12.59
N GLU A 75 5.62 11.56 -13.43
CA GLU A 75 5.33 11.15 -14.79
C GLU A 75 6.34 11.77 -15.73
N THR A 76 7.02 10.93 -16.51
CA THR A 76 7.89 11.33 -17.60
C THR A 76 7.38 10.71 -18.91
N PRO A 77 7.84 11.15 -20.09
CA PRO A 77 7.42 10.55 -21.36
C PRO A 77 7.59 9.03 -21.43
N ASP A 78 8.59 8.50 -20.73
CA ASP A 78 8.98 7.09 -20.82
C ASP A 78 8.62 6.26 -19.58
N ALA A 79 8.19 6.89 -18.48
CA ALA A 79 8.01 6.17 -17.21
C ALA A 79 7.04 6.83 -16.22
N LEU A 80 6.46 5.98 -15.38
CA LEU A 80 5.79 6.35 -14.14
C LEU A 80 6.71 5.93 -12.98
N ALA A 81 7.37 6.90 -12.34
CA ALA A 81 8.31 6.65 -11.25
C ALA A 81 7.62 6.87 -9.89
N PRO A 82 7.38 5.80 -9.08
CA PRO A 82 6.81 5.96 -7.76
C PRO A 82 7.68 6.85 -6.87
N LEU A 83 7.08 7.88 -6.28
CA LEU A 83 7.74 8.86 -5.41
C LEU A 83 8.02 8.31 -4.01
N GLU A 84 7.29 7.28 -3.62
CA GLU A 84 7.41 6.67 -2.29
C GLU A 84 7.11 5.18 -2.31
N SER A 85 7.41 4.51 -1.19
CA SER A 85 7.07 3.10 -1.00
C SER A 85 5.57 2.95 -0.77
N THR A 86 4.95 1.94 -1.39
CA THR A 86 3.51 1.69 -1.29
C THR A 86 3.19 0.88 -0.04
N ALA A 87 2.35 1.44 0.84
CA ALA A 87 1.94 0.77 2.06
C ALA A 87 1.07 -0.46 1.77
N VAL A 88 1.38 -1.60 2.41
CA VAL A 88 0.58 -2.83 2.34
C VAL A 88 -0.33 -2.93 3.55
N CYS A 89 0.25 -3.13 4.73
CA CYS A 89 -0.51 -3.24 5.98
C CYS A 89 0.35 -2.83 7.18
N GLN A 90 -0.33 -2.65 8.32
CA GLN A 90 0.33 -2.46 9.61
C GLN A 90 0.76 -3.82 10.17
N ILE A 91 1.85 -3.83 10.94
CA ILE A 91 2.37 -5.00 11.63
C ILE A 91 1.98 -4.95 13.11
N ASP A 92 1.43 -6.04 13.61
CA ASP A 92 1.38 -6.34 15.03
C ASP A 92 2.61 -7.20 15.36
N PRO A 93 3.57 -6.71 16.17
CA PRO A 93 4.83 -7.41 16.41
C PRO A 93 4.66 -8.75 17.15
N VAL A 94 3.59 -8.91 17.94
CA VAL A 94 3.30 -10.15 18.65
C VAL A 94 2.63 -11.16 17.73
N ALA A 95 1.58 -10.74 17.02
CA ALA A 95 0.82 -11.62 16.15
C ALA A 95 1.66 -12.14 14.96
N ILE A 96 2.45 -11.25 14.33
CA ILE A 96 3.24 -11.60 13.14
C ILE A 96 4.28 -12.69 13.40
N ALA A 97 4.80 -12.79 14.62
CA ALA A 97 5.76 -13.83 14.99
C ALA A 97 5.20 -15.26 14.82
N GLY A 98 3.87 -15.42 14.91
CA GLY A 98 3.18 -16.70 14.71
C GLY A 98 2.73 -16.95 13.26
N GLU A 99 2.77 -15.95 12.37
CA GLU A 99 2.25 -16.08 11.01
C GLU A 99 3.20 -16.85 10.09
N SER A 100 2.61 -17.51 9.09
CA SER A 100 3.32 -18.04 7.91
C SER A 100 2.91 -17.25 6.68
N TRP A 101 3.75 -17.26 5.63
CA TRP A 101 3.38 -16.60 4.37
C TRP A 101 2.00 -17.04 3.86
N ALA A 102 1.73 -18.34 3.88
CA ALA A 102 0.49 -18.91 3.34
C ALA A 102 -0.78 -18.37 4.02
N SER A 103 -0.70 -18.03 5.31
CA SER A 103 -1.82 -17.53 6.13
C SER A 103 -1.70 -16.04 6.46
N SER A 104 -0.68 -15.35 5.91
CA SER A 104 -0.41 -13.96 6.28
C SER A 104 -1.40 -12.98 5.68
N TYR A 105 -1.70 -11.94 6.46
CA TYR A 105 -2.49 -10.81 5.98
C TYR A 105 -1.79 -10.04 4.85
N VAL A 106 -0.46 -10.05 4.83
CA VAL A 106 0.34 -9.46 3.73
C VAL A 106 0.02 -10.14 2.40
N ARG A 107 0.02 -11.49 2.39
CA ARG A 107 -0.30 -12.28 1.20
C ARG A 107 -1.73 -12.04 0.74
N GLU A 108 -2.68 -11.99 1.67
CA GLU A 108 -4.09 -11.68 1.38
C GLU A 108 -4.22 -10.33 0.67
N LYS A 109 -3.61 -9.28 1.22
CA LYS A 109 -3.64 -7.92 0.66
C LYS A 109 -2.91 -7.80 -0.69
N LEU A 110 -1.97 -8.68 -0.98
CA LEU A 110 -1.19 -8.66 -2.23
C LEU A 110 -1.65 -9.70 -3.25
N ALA A 111 -2.66 -10.51 -2.95
CA ALA A 111 -3.14 -11.55 -3.85
C ALA A 111 -3.68 -10.99 -5.18
N ARG A 112 -4.34 -9.83 -5.13
CA ARG A 112 -4.81 -9.09 -6.30
C ARG A 112 -4.95 -7.62 -5.97
N VAL A 113 -4.21 -6.77 -6.65
CA VAL A 113 -4.14 -5.33 -6.36
C VAL A 113 -4.49 -4.52 -7.61
N LEU A 114 -5.40 -3.58 -7.44
CA LEU A 114 -5.66 -2.51 -8.40
C LEU A 114 -4.78 -1.32 -8.05
N PHE A 115 -3.67 -1.15 -8.78
CA PHE A 115 -2.81 0.01 -8.67
C PHE A 115 -3.38 1.17 -9.49
N VAL A 116 -3.54 2.31 -8.86
CA VAL A 116 -3.88 3.58 -9.52
C VAL A 116 -2.71 4.53 -9.34
N ALA A 117 -1.97 4.76 -10.43
CA ALA A 117 -0.86 5.71 -10.46
C ALA A 117 -1.41 7.15 -10.53
N LEU A 118 -0.94 7.99 -9.64
CA LEU A 118 -1.36 9.39 -9.53
C LEU A 118 -0.18 10.30 -9.86
N ALA A 119 -0.18 10.89 -11.05
CA ALA A 119 0.79 11.89 -11.42
C ALA A 119 0.71 13.09 -10.49
N VAL A 120 1.84 13.47 -9.93
CA VAL A 120 1.98 14.65 -9.08
C VAL A 120 2.59 15.77 -9.90
N PRO A 121 1.83 16.82 -10.26
CA PRO A 121 2.37 17.94 -11.05
C PRO A 121 3.52 18.62 -10.32
N ALA A 122 4.52 19.09 -11.07
CA ALA A 122 5.59 19.90 -10.50
C ALA A 122 5.01 21.17 -9.86
N GLY A 123 5.33 21.40 -8.58
CA GLY A 123 4.83 22.56 -7.85
C GLY A 123 3.39 22.43 -7.36
N ALA A 124 2.78 21.24 -7.40
CA ALA A 124 1.44 21.00 -6.89
C ALA A 124 1.28 21.52 -5.45
N ARG A 125 0.23 22.30 -5.21
CA ARG A 125 -0.09 22.92 -3.91
C ARG A 125 -1.16 22.13 -3.14
N SER A 126 -1.89 21.29 -3.88
CA SER A 126 -3.00 20.49 -3.34
C SER A 126 -2.90 19.04 -3.79
N VAL A 127 -3.38 18.14 -2.93
CA VAL A 127 -3.55 16.72 -3.27
C VAL A 127 -4.63 16.53 -4.36
N GLY A 128 -5.54 17.49 -4.50
CA GLY A 128 -6.58 17.49 -5.55
C GLY A 128 -6.03 17.67 -6.96
N GLU A 129 -4.84 18.26 -7.13
CA GLU A 129 -4.19 18.46 -8.43
C GLU A 129 -3.53 17.17 -8.98
N ARG A 130 -3.51 16.09 -8.18
CA ARG A 130 -3.03 14.79 -8.65
C ARG A 130 -4.00 14.23 -9.68
N ARG A 131 -3.45 13.75 -10.79
CA ARG A 131 -4.21 13.20 -11.92
C ARG A 131 -4.00 11.69 -12.01
N VAL A 132 -5.06 10.95 -12.30
CA VAL A 132 -4.94 9.52 -12.60
C VAL A 132 -4.11 9.35 -13.89
N ALA A 133 -2.91 8.79 -13.77
CA ALA A 133 -1.99 8.58 -14.89
C ALA A 133 -2.11 7.20 -15.51
N ALA A 134 -2.33 6.17 -14.67
CA ALA A 134 -2.51 4.80 -15.13
C ALA A 134 -3.26 3.95 -14.12
N VAL A 135 -3.86 2.88 -14.61
CA VAL A 135 -4.55 1.87 -13.82
C VAL A 135 -3.99 0.50 -14.20
N ARG A 136 -3.60 -0.31 -13.21
CA ARG A 136 -3.05 -1.66 -13.41
C ARG A 136 -3.66 -2.64 -12.42
N LEU A 137 -4.33 -3.66 -12.93
CA LEU A 137 -4.65 -4.84 -12.12
C LEU A 137 -3.43 -5.76 -12.12
N TRP A 138 -2.98 -6.15 -10.93
CA TRP A 138 -1.83 -6.99 -10.73
C TRP A 138 -2.15 -8.12 -9.75
N SER A 139 -1.63 -9.30 -10.04
CA SER A 139 -1.48 -10.40 -9.10
C SER A 139 -0.04 -10.91 -9.26
N PRO A 140 0.64 -11.32 -8.19
CA PRO A 140 2.01 -11.78 -8.28
C PRO A 140 2.10 -13.04 -9.16
N ASP A 141 3.08 -13.06 -10.06
CA ASP A 141 3.50 -14.29 -10.71
C ASP A 141 4.31 -15.17 -9.75
N ALA A 142 4.75 -16.36 -10.21
CA ALA A 142 5.46 -17.31 -9.35
C ALA A 142 6.80 -16.79 -8.80
N ASP A 143 7.50 -15.96 -9.54
CA ASP A 143 8.78 -15.38 -9.13
C ASP A 143 8.57 -14.24 -8.15
N GLU A 144 7.57 -13.39 -8.39
CA GLU A 144 7.14 -12.32 -7.50
C GLU A 144 6.59 -12.86 -6.17
N GLU A 145 5.75 -13.91 -6.24
CA GLU A 145 5.23 -14.59 -5.03
C GLU A 145 6.38 -15.16 -4.20
N ARG A 146 7.42 -15.70 -4.85
CA ARG A 146 8.64 -16.19 -4.18
C ARG A 146 9.39 -15.05 -3.52
N ALA A 147 9.66 -13.97 -4.25
CA ALA A 147 10.38 -12.81 -3.72
C ALA A 147 9.66 -12.15 -2.54
N LEU A 148 8.33 -12.00 -2.63
CA LEU A 148 7.50 -11.47 -1.54
C LEU A 148 7.55 -12.38 -0.31
N ARG A 149 7.46 -13.69 -0.50
CA ARG A 149 7.56 -14.68 0.57
C ARG A 149 8.93 -14.68 1.23
N ASP A 150 10.01 -14.63 0.45
CA ASP A 150 11.38 -14.67 0.97
C ASP A 150 11.65 -13.41 1.83
N ASP A 151 11.19 -12.24 1.41
CA ASP A 151 11.26 -11.02 2.22
C ASP A 151 10.38 -11.11 3.48
N PHE A 152 9.15 -11.62 3.37
CA PHE A 152 8.27 -11.82 4.52
C PHE A 152 8.92 -12.75 5.55
N GLU A 153 9.45 -13.89 5.11
CA GLU A 153 10.13 -14.86 5.97
C GLU A 153 11.41 -14.28 6.61
N LEU A 154 12.16 -13.45 5.88
CA LEU A 154 13.29 -12.70 6.42
C LEU A 154 12.86 -11.88 7.65
N PHE A 155 11.78 -11.10 7.54
CA PHE A 155 11.32 -10.25 8.65
C PHE A 155 10.73 -11.09 9.79
N VAL A 156 9.87 -12.05 9.48
CA VAL A 156 9.19 -12.85 10.51
C VAL A 156 10.19 -13.74 11.25
N ARG A 157 10.95 -14.55 10.54
CA ARG A 157 11.88 -15.51 11.15
C ARG A 157 13.18 -14.88 11.63
N GLY A 158 13.70 -13.92 10.88
CA GLY A 158 14.99 -13.28 11.19
C GLY A 158 14.91 -12.19 12.26
N TYR A 159 13.72 -11.61 12.46
CA TYR A 159 13.58 -10.46 13.37
C TYR A 159 12.44 -10.62 14.38
N TYR A 160 11.17 -10.72 13.96
CA TYR A 160 10.05 -10.70 14.91
C TYR A 160 10.05 -11.91 15.84
N ARG A 161 10.25 -13.12 15.31
CA ARG A 161 10.34 -14.35 16.16
C ARG A 161 11.55 -14.38 17.09
N LEU A 162 12.60 -13.66 16.72
CA LEU A 162 13.83 -13.58 17.53
C LEU A 162 13.82 -12.40 18.51
N GLY A 163 12.72 -11.65 18.60
CA GLY A 163 12.64 -10.47 19.46
C GLY A 163 13.56 -9.32 19.04
N ARG A 164 13.93 -9.25 17.76
CA ARG A 164 14.88 -8.30 17.18
C ARG A 164 14.22 -7.23 16.31
N ALA A 165 12.92 -6.98 16.51
CA ALA A 165 12.16 -6.05 15.71
C ALA A 165 12.74 -4.62 15.69
N ALA A 166 13.42 -4.19 16.76
CA ALA A 166 14.10 -2.89 16.85
C ALA A 166 15.32 -2.76 15.92
N GLU A 167 15.87 -3.87 15.42
CA GLU A 167 17.04 -3.89 14.54
C GLU A 167 16.65 -3.81 13.05
N ILE A 168 15.37 -3.82 12.73
CA ILE A 168 14.88 -3.77 11.35
C ILE A 168 15.20 -2.38 10.76
N THR A 169 15.86 -2.39 9.61
CA THR A 169 16.14 -1.17 8.84
C THR A 169 15.42 -1.18 7.50
N GLY A 170 15.17 0.01 6.92
CA GLY A 170 14.50 0.14 5.63
C GLY A 170 15.31 -0.39 4.43
N HIS A 171 16.56 -0.83 4.63
CA HIS A 171 17.40 -1.42 3.58
C HIS A 171 17.15 -2.92 3.36
N LEU A 172 16.54 -3.58 4.35
CA LEU A 172 16.23 -5.01 4.29
C LEU A 172 15.07 -5.31 3.33
N GLY A 173 15.11 -6.47 2.71
CA GLY A 173 14.14 -6.95 1.73
C GLY A 173 14.41 -6.45 0.31
N ALA A 174 14.08 -7.24 -0.69
CA ALA A 174 14.29 -6.94 -2.12
C ALA A 174 13.09 -6.22 -2.75
N VAL A 175 11.87 -6.69 -2.47
CA VAL A 175 10.60 -6.17 -3.03
C VAL A 175 9.64 -5.70 -1.94
N LEU A 176 9.66 -6.36 -0.77
CA LEU A 176 8.92 -6.00 0.43
C LEU A 176 9.88 -5.45 1.48
N GLN A 177 9.50 -4.41 2.20
CA GLN A 177 10.30 -3.81 3.26
C GLN A 177 9.43 -3.48 4.47
N VAL A 178 10.06 -3.37 5.63
CA VAL A 178 9.42 -2.87 6.85
C VAL A 178 9.86 -1.43 7.10
N ARG A 179 8.91 -0.55 7.38
CA ARG A 179 9.17 0.86 7.67
C ARG A 179 8.40 1.32 8.89
N PRO A 180 8.88 2.37 9.58
CA PRO A 180 8.10 3.04 10.61
C PRO A 180 6.76 3.53 10.06
N LYS A 181 5.68 3.27 10.81
CA LYS A 181 4.30 3.68 10.49
C LYS A 181 3.66 4.49 11.62
N GLY A 182 4.38 4.74 12.69
CA GLY A 182 3.96 5.56 13.80
C GLY A 182 3.85 7.05 13.42
N ARG A 183 3.06 7.79 14.20
CA ARG A 183 2.97 9.25 14.09
C ARG A 183 4.26 9.94 14.55
N ASP A 184 4.87 9.36 15.58
CA ASP A 184 6.09 9.83 16.23
C ASP A 184 6.79 8.65 16.93
N ALA A 185 7.92 8.94 17.60
CA ALA A 185 8.71 7.94 18.33
C ALA A 185 7.98 7.34 19.55
N ALA A 186 6.90 7.97 20.02
CA ALA A 186 6.11 7.49 21.15
C ALA A 186 4.97 6.54 20.73
N ASP A 187 4.67 6.44 19.42
CA ASP A 187 3.68 5.49 18.89
C ASP A 187 4.27 4.08 18.85
N LEU A 188 4.29 3.44 20.03
CA LEU A 188 4.89 2.14 20.26
C LEU A 188 3.84 1.02 20.24
N ARG A 189 4.30 -0.21 20.00
CA ARG A 189 3.52 -1.46 20.08
C ARG A 189 4.22 -2.44 21.01
N ASP A 190 3.42 -3.26 21.67
CA ASP A 190 3.92 -4.34 22.50
C ASP A 190 4.67 -5.37 21.64
N ALA A 191 5.75 -5.89 22.18
CA ALA A 191 6.64 -6.85 21.55
C ALA A 191 7.34 -7.69 22.61
N TYR A 192 8.18 -8.62 22.16
CA TYR A 192 9.11 -9.36 23.03
C TYR A 192 10.53 -9.08 22.58
N ASP A 193 11.48 -9.00 23.54
CA ASP A 193 12.90 -8.90 23.26
C ASP A 193 13.51 -10.29 22.95
N ALA A 194 14.77 -10.35 22.60
CA ALA A 194 15.48 -11.60 22.29
C ALA A 194 15.55 -12.58 23.47
N GLY A 195 15.32 -12.12 24.70
CA GLY A 195 15.20 -12.95 25.88
C GLY A 195 13.76 -13.39 26.19
N GLY A 196 12.80 -13.05 25.32
CA GLY A 196 11.37 -13.35 25.51
C GLY A 196 10.69 -12.48 26.56
N ARG A 197 11.29 -11.37 26.98
CA ARG A 197 10.70 -10.45 27.97
C ARG A 197 9.82 -9.41 27.25
N PRO A 198 8.67 -9.02 27.85
CA PRO A 198 7.84 -7.95 27.31
C PRO A 198 8.66 -6.66 27.10
N THR A 199 8.50 -6.07 25.92
CA THR A 199 9.12 -4.80 25.52
C THR A 199 8.18 -4.02 24.61
N ARG A 200 8.61 -2.85 24.14
CA ARG A 200 7.85 -2.05 23.18
C ARG A 200 8.76 -1.61 22.04
N VAL A 201 8.24 -1.68 20.81
CA VAL A 201 8.93 -1.26 19.59
C VAL A 201 8.11 -0.22 18.85
N GLY A 202 8.75 0.56 17.99
CA GLY A 202 8.05 1.49 17.12
C GLY A 202 6.99 0.79 16.27
N LYS A 203 5.93 1.50 15.96
CA LYS A 203 4.89 0.99 15.05
C LYS A 203 5.46 0.78 13.66
N HIS A 204 5.36 -0.41 13.13
CA HIS A 204 5.85 -0.81 11.82
C HIS A 204 4.71 -1.12 10.84
N GLY A 205 5.03 -1.09 9.56
CA GLY A 205 4.19 -1.60 8.47
C GLY A 205 5.02 -2.21 7.37
N PHE A 206 4.40 -3.13 6.64
CA PHE A 206 4.95 -3.64 5.38
C PHE A 206 4.67 -2.66 4.24
N TYR A 207 5.65 -2.51 3.35
CA TYR A 207 5.58 -1.64 2.18
C TYR A 207 6.24 -2.33 0.98
N LEU A 208 5.66 -2.17 -0.21
CA LEU A 208 6.34 -2.50 -1.46
C LEU A 208 7.38 -1.43 -1.79
N ARG A 209 8.53 -1.86 -2.31
CA ARG A 209 9.58 -0.94 -2.75
C ARG A 209 9.19 -0.19 -4.02
N PRO A 210 9.58 1.09 -4.18
CA PRO A 210 9.26 1.88 -5.37
C PRO A 210 9.70 1.23 -6.69
N GLY A 211 10.89 0.63 -6.72
CA GLY A 211 11.40 -0.06 -7.91
C GLY A 211 10.57 -1.27 -8.32
N PHE A 212 10.03 -2.02 -7.36
CA PHE A 212 9.12 -3.14 -7.64
C PHE A 212 7.78 -2.63 -8.19
N VAL A 213 7.20 -1.61 -7.58
CA VAL A 213 5.94 -1.01 -8.06
C VAL A 213 6.13 -0.37 -9.44
N ALA A 214 7.28 0.26 -9.71
CA ALA A 214 7.60 0.77 -11.04
C ALA A 214 7.59 -0.33 -12.12
N GLN A 215 8.09 -1.53 -11.81
CA GLN A 215 8.03 -2.68 -12.72
C GLN A 215 6.58 -3.11 -12.99
N ILE A 216 5.73 -3.14 -11.96
CA ILE A 216 4.30 -3.46 -12.11
C ILE A 216 3.62 -2.42 -13.02
N LEU A 217 3.86 -1.14 -12.79
CA LEU A 217 3.21 -0.06 -13.57
C LEU A 217 3.63 -0.03 -15.05
N ARG A 218 4.81 -0.58 -15.41
CA ARG A 218 5.28 -0.68 -16.79
C ARG A 218 4.63 -1.80 -17.59
N ARG A 219 4.03 -2.79 -16.94
CA ARG A 219 3.38 -3.89 -17.66
C ARG A 219 2.18 -3.37 -18.44
N THR A 220 2.09 -3.74 -19.70
CA THR A 220 0.95 -3.41 -20.59
C THR A 220 -0.26 -4.28 -20.29
#